data_afb9aa26e27b90cdc019c0320188caef
#
_entry.id   afb9aa26e27b90cdc019c0320188caef
#
_cell.length_a   1.000
_cell.length_b   1.000
_cell.length_c   1.000
_cell.angle_alpha   90.00
_cell.angle_beta   90.00
_cell.angle_gamma   90.00
#
_symmetry.space_group_name_H-M   'P 1'
#
loop_
_entity.id
_entity.type
_entity.pdbx_description
1 polymer ?
#
loop_
_entity_poly.entity_id
_entity_poly.type
_entity_poly.pdbx_seq_one_letter_code
_entity_poly.pdbx_strand_id
1 'polypeptide(L)'
;MTATPLRPPSREELGAFARRGDVLVASDFDGVLAPIVLDPASARPQPGTIEALSAMAALPGVSVALASGRDLATLRALTGIDESSPIVLIGSHGAEISTTLGSAASGGSALSDVERAALDGATHALETIAERLPATRVEYKPAGVVLHTRGMDEDEAERATCAALAVPKDVPGVHAMRGKAVVELSVLDVSKGAALAALAAERNLRATVYLGDDVTDETVFTTLRAGSDIGVKVGDGDTAAAHRVPGCTDVPPLLDALLGALTKARRDAPRDDADAGEGAVSAPEAGR
;
A
#
# COMPACT_ATOMS: atom_id res chain seq x y z
N MET A 1 28.52 -17.23 4.03
CA MET A 1 27.58 -17.32 5.18
C MET A 1 26.18 -17.36 4.58
N THR A 2 25.47 -18.47 4.65
CA THR A 2 24.08 -18.56 4.20
C THR A 2 23.23 -17.73 5.14
N ALA A 3 22.55 -16.69 4.61
CA ALA A 3 21.62 -15.90 5.39
C ALA A 3 20.52 -16.82 5.96
N THR A 4 20.17 -16.63 7.24
CA THR A 4 19.06 -17.37 7.83
C THR A 4 17.79 -17.05 7.03
N PRO A 5 17.01 -18.06 6.60
CA PRO A 5 15.79 -17.82 5.85
C PRO A 5 14.81 -16.97 6.70
N LEU A 6 14.19 -15.98 6.05
CA LEU A 6 13.17 -15.15 6.69
C LEU A 6 11.98 -16.03 7.09
N ARG A 7 11.35 -15.71 8.21
CA ARG A 7 10.19 -16.40 8.77
C ARG A 7 9.02 -15.44 8.94
N PRO A 8 7.79 -15.91 9.09
CA PRO A 8 6.67 -15.08 9.52
C PRO A 8 6.97 -14.37 10.86
N PRO A 9 6.40 -13.19 11.12
CA PRO A 9 6.50 -12.55 12.43
C PRO A 9 5.89 -13.46 13.51
N SER A 10 6.57 -13.59 14.63
CA SER A 10 6.10 -14.38 15.76
C SER A 10 4.94 -13.68 16.49
N ARG A 11 4.20 -14.42 17.29
CA ARG A 11 3.15 -13.86 18.17
C ARG A 11 3.71 -12.82 19.14
N GLU A 12 4.95 -12.97 19.59
CA GLU A 12 5.61 -12.00 20.47
C GLU A 12 5.88 -10.69 19.73
N GLU A 13 6.40 -10.74 18.50
CA GLU A 13 6.66 -9.57 17.65
C GLU A 13 5.36 -8.83 17.29
N LEU A 14 4.30 -9.57 16.91
CA LEU A 14 2.98 -8.99 16.69
C LEU A 14 2.40 -8.36 17.97
N GLY A 15 2.58 -9.00 19.12
CA GLY A 15 2.18 -8.45 20.41
C GLY A 15 2.96 -7.20 20.81
N ALA A 16 4.26 -7.16 20.54
CA ALA A 16 5.10 -5.99 20.77
C ALA A 16 4.69 -4.81 19.87
N PHE A 17 4.41 -5.08 18.59
CA PHE A 17 3.87 -4.09 17.66
C PHE A 17 2.52 -3.53 18.16
N ALA A 18 1.59 -4.40 18.52
CA ALA A 18 0.24 -4.02 18.95
C ALA A 18 0.22 -3.09 20.17
N ARG A 19 1.22 -3.19 21.05
CA ARG A 19 1.37 -2.33 22.25
C ARG A 19 2.00 -0.97 22.01
N ARG A 20 2.35 -0.62 20.75
CA ARG A 20 3.02 0.66 20.46
C ARG A 20 2.09 1.88 20.43
N GLY A 21 0.81 1.73 20.72
CA GLY A 21 -0.18 2.82 20.65
C GLY A 21 -0.82 2.90 19.26
N ASP A 22 -0.85 4.10 18.68
CA ASP A 22 -1.43 4.31 17.35
C ASP A 22 -0.53 3.71 16.26
N VAL A 23 -1.10 2.81 15.45
CA VAL A 23 -0.34 2.03 14.48
C VAL A 23 -0.99 2.02 13.10
N LEU A 24 -0.17 1.79 12.06
CA LEU A 24 -0.60 1.56 10.69
C LEU A 24 -0.51 0.07 10.36
N VAL A 25 -1.59 -0.49 9.86
CA VAL A 25 -1.60 -1.79 9.18
C VAL A 25 -1.83 -1.52 7.70
N ALA A 26 -0.86 -1.83 6.86
CA ALA A 26 -0.97 -1.60 5.43
C ALA A 26 -0.58 -2.84 4.63
N SER A 27 -1.17 -2.98 3.45
CA SER A 27 -0.96 -4.14 2.58
C SER A 27 -1.04 -3.73 1.11
N ASP A 28 -0.26 -4.41 0.25
CA ASP A 28 -0.57 -4.46 -1.17
C ASP A 28 -1.82 -5.33 -1.41
N PHE A 29 -2.37 -5.26 -2.61
CA PHE A 29 -3.54 -6.04 -3.03
C PHE A 29 -3.16 -7.27 -3.86
N ASP A 30 -2.54 -7.06 -5.03
CA ASP A 30 -2.19 -8.14 -5.96
C ASP A 30 -0.98 -8.92 -5.44
N GLY A 31 -1.06 -10.25 -5.45
CA GLY A 31 -0.01 -11.12 -4.90
C GLY A 31 0.01 -11.24 -3.38
N VAL A 32 -0.68 -10.36 -2.66
CA VAL A 32 -0.78 -10.32 -1.20
C VAL A 32 -2.18 -10.69 -0.70
N LEU A 33 -3.17 -9.83 -0.89
CA LEU A 33 -4.56 -10.11 -0.50
C LEU A 33 -5.30 -10.92 -1.55
N ALA A 34 -4.95 -10.77 -2.83
CA ALA A 34 -5.51 -11.50 -3.95
C ALA A 34 -4.41 -12.23 -4.72
N PRO A 35 -4.65 -13.45 -5.23
CA PRO A 35 -3.68 -14.14 -6.08
C PRO A 35 -3.48 -13.37 -7.39
N ILE A 36 -2.26 -13.45 -7.94
CA ILE A 36 -1.98 -12.93 -9.28
C ILE A 36 -2.69 -13.83 -10.30
N VAL A 37 -3.57 -13.24 -11.10
CA VAL A 37 -4.38 -13.92 -12.12
C VAL A 37 -4.08 -13.39 -13.52
N LEU A 38 -4.43 -14.16 -14.56
CA LEU A 38 -4.20 -13.77 -15.95
C LEU A 38 -5.06 -12.56 -16.36
N ASP A 39 -6.33 -12.57 -15.98
CA ASP A 39 -7.25 -11.43 -16.16
C ASP A 39 -7.26 -10.59 -14.87
N PRO A 40 -6.64 -9.40 -14.86
CA PRO A 40 -6.60 -8.55 -13.69
C PRO A 40 -7.99 -8.16 -13.13
N ALA A 41 -9.02 -8.11 -13.99
CA ALA A 41 -10.37 -7.79 -13.55
C ALA A 41 -11.03 -8.94 -12.76
N SER A 42 -10.50 -10.15 -12.87
CA SER A 42 -10.98 -11.34 -12.14
C SER A 42 -10.30 -11.54 -10.78
N ALA A 43 -9.31 -10.72 -10.40
CA ALA A 43 -8.67 -10.82 -9.09
C ALA A 43 -9.70 -10.65 -7.98
N ARG A 44 -9.62 -11.48 -6.94
CA ARG A 44 -10.50 -11.40 -5.77
C ARG A 44 -9.67 -11.60 -4.51
N PRO A 45 -9.96 -10.84 -3.44
CA PRO A 45 -9.31 -11.02 -2.15
C PRO A 45 -9.49 -12.45 -1.64
N GLN A 46 -8.49 -12.98 -0.97
CA GLN A 46 -8.62 -14.22 -0.21
C GLN A 46 -9.71 -14.06 0.86
N PRO A 47 -10.55 -15.10 1.07
CA PRO A 47 -11.60 -15.04 2.08
C PRO A 47 -11.05 -14.64 3.46
N GLY A 48 -11.75 -13.75 4.15
CA GLY A 48 -11.41 -13.27 5.48
C GLY A 48 -10.43 -12.10 5.52
N THR A 49 -9.73 -11.75 4.41
CA THR A 49 -8.71 -10.68 4.45
C THR A 49 -9.32 -9.30 4.60
N ILE A 50 -10.34 -8.96 3.83
CA ILE A 50 -11.02 -7.65 3.91
C ILE A 50 -11.78 -7.53 5.22
N GLU A 51 -12.39 -8.61 5.69
CA GLU A 51 -13.07 -8.67 6.98
C GLU A 51 -12.11 -8.43 8.15
N ALA A 52 -10.92 -9.05 8.12
CA ALA A 52 -9.90 -8.85 9.13
C ALA A 52 -9.37 -7.40 9.14
N LEU A 53 -9.10 -6.83 7.96
CA LEU A 53 -8.67 -5.44 7.82
C LEU A 53 -9.75 -4.46 8.29
N SER A 54 -11.02 -4.72 7.97
CA SER A 54 -12.16 -3.92 8.44
C SER A 54 -12.31 -3.99 9.96
N ALA A 55 -12.16 -5.18 10.54
CA ALA A 55 -12.18 -5.36 11.99
C ALA A 55 -11.01 -4.62 12.67
N MET A 56 -9.81 -4.62 12.08
CA MET A 56 -8.68 -3.83 12.59
C MET A 56 -8.94 -2.33 12.50
N ALA A 57 -9.51 -1.84 11.39
CA ALA A 57 -9.82 -0.43 11.20
C ALA A 57 -10.89 0.09 12.17
N ALA A 58 -11.69 -0.79 12.75
CA ALA A 58 -12.65 -0.46 13.80
C ALA A 58 -12.03 -0.36 15.21
N LEU A 59 -10.77 -0.79 15.38
CA LEU A 59 -10.09 -0.71 16.68
C LEU A 59 -9.56 0.70 16.95
N PRO A 60 -9.69 1.22 18.18
CA PRO A 60 -9.10 2.52 18.53
C PRO A 60 -7.59 2.56 18.26
N GLY A 61 -7.09 3.64 17.64
CA GLY A 61 -5.67 3.83 17.38
C GLY A 61 -5.09 2.86 16.34
N VAL A 62 -5.94 2.24 15.50
CA VAL A 62 -5.49 1.43 14.35
C VAL A 62 -5.95 2.09 13.06
N SER A 63 -4.99 2.53 12.25
CA SER A 63 -5.22 2.95 10.88
C SER A 63 -4.95 1.78 9.94
N VAL A 64 -5.78 1.62 8.91
CA VAL A 64 -5.60 0.58 7.90
C VAL A 64 -5.50 1.22 6.52
N ALA A 65 -4.59 0.74 5.68
CA ALA A 65 -4.43 1.19 4.30
C ALA A 65 -4.20 0.03 3.33
N LEU A 66 -4.73 0.13 2.12
CA LEU A 66 -4.34 -0.70 0.97
C LEU A 66 -3.60 0.16 -0.04
N ALA A 67 -2.38 -0.23 -0.43
CA ALA A 67 -1.56 0.49 -1.39
C ALA A 67 -1.27 -0.39 -2.60
N SER A 68 -1.81 -0.04 -3.77
CA SER A 68 -1.76 -0.84 -4.99
C SER A 68 -1.32 -0.04 -6.21
N GLY A 69 -0.81 -0.74 -7.24
CA GLY A 69 -0.62 -0.18 -8.58
C GLY A 69 -1.91 0.04 -9.36
N ARG A 70 -3.03 -0.51 -8.89
CA ARG A 70 -4.36 -0.27 -9.46
C ARG A 70 -4.85 1.14 -9.13
N ASP A 71 -5.65 1.73 -10.01
CA ASP A 71 -6.38 2.96 -9.70
C ASP A 71 -7.42 2.74 -8.59
N LEU A 72 -7.87 3.83 -7.96
CA LEU A 72 -8.83 3.77 -6.84
C LEU A 72 -10.16 3.14 -7.22
N ALA A 73 -10.67 3.41 -8.44
CA ALA A 73 -11.97 2.90 -8.88
C ALA A 73 -11.91 1.36 -9.02
N THR A 74 -10.85 0.85 -9.63
CA THR A 74 -10.58 -0.59 -9.76
C THR A 74 -10.40 -1.24 -8.40
N LEU A 75 -9.60 -0.63 -7.51
CA LEU A 75 -9.34 -1.18 -6.17
C LEU A 75 -10.63 -1.27 -5.34
N ARG A 76 -11.49 -0.24 -5.39
CA ARG A 76 -12.84 -0.25 -4.78
C ARG A 76 -13.72 -1.38 -5.32
N ALA A 77 -13.78 -1.50 -6.64
CA ALA A 77 -14.61 -2.53 -7.29
C ALA A 77 -14.19 -3.96 -6.92
N LEU A 78 -12.89 -4.21 -6.75
CA LEU A 78 -12.35 -5.53 -6.43
C LEU A 78 -12.43 -5.88 -4.94
N THR A 79 -12.29 -4.89 -4.06
CA THR A 79 -12.28 -5.09 -2.60
C THR A 79 -13.65 -4.93 -1.95
N GLY A 80 -14.58 -4.23 -2.60
CA GLY A 80 -15.86 -3.83 -2.02
C GLY A 80 -15.74 -2.72 -0.96
N ILE A 81 -14.55 -2.12 -0.80
CA ILE A 81 -14.34 -1.02 0.14
C ILE A 81 -14.89 0.26 -0.48
N ASP A 82 -15.92 0.80 0.11
CA ASP A 82 -16.59 2.03 -0.33
C ASP A 82 -16.06 3.31 0.37
N GLU A 83 -16.68 4.44 0.07
CA GLU A 83 -16.28 5.74 0.62
C GLU A 83 -16.58 5.91 2.11
N SER A 84 -17.46 5.09 2.67
CA SER A 84 -17.80 5.10 4.10
C SER A 84 -16.81 4.32 4.95
N SER A 85 -15.97 3.50 4.32
CA SER A 85 -14.97 2.68 5.01
C SER A 85 -13.85 3.54 5.62
N PRO A 86 -13.42 3.25 6.85
CA PRO A 86 -12.25 3.87 7.47
C PRO A 86 -10.92 3.42 6.86
N ILE A 87 -10.93 2.40 5.97
CA ILE A 87 -9.72 1.90 5.28
C ILE A 87 -9.30 2.90 4.20
N VAL A 88 -8.07 3.35 4.29
CA VAL A 88 -7.47 4.24 3.27
C VAL A 88 -7.07 3.41 2.06
N LEU A 89 -7.55 3.78 0.88
CA LEU A 89 -7.08 3.23 -0.38
C LEU A 89 -6.05 4.17 -1.01
N ILE A 90 -4.92 3.61 -1.40
CA ILE A 90 -3.83 4.29 -2.10
C ILE A 90 -3.68 3.58 -3.44
N GLY A 91 -4.08 4.25 -4.51
CA GLY A 91 -4.02 3.75 -5.88
C GLY A 91 -2.82 4.29 -6.66
N SER A 92 -2.61 3.71 -7.86
CA SER A 92 -1.59 4.16 -8.83
C SER A 92 -0.22 4.37 -8.18
N HIS A 93 0.22 3.39 -7.36
CA HIS A 93 1.49 3.39 -6.61
C HIS A 93 1.70 4.61 -5.68
N GLY A 94 0.65 5.29 -5.26
CA GLY A 94 0.72 6.46 -4.37
C GLY A 94 0.20 7.75 -4.99
N ALA A 95 -0.13 7.75 -6.30
CA ALA A 95 -0.64 8.94 -7.00
C ALA A 95 -2.08 9.31 -6.61
N GLU A 96 -2.85 8.34 -6.12
CA GLU A 96 -4.24 8.51 -5.74
C GLU A 96 -4.46 8.09 -4.29
N ILE A 97 -5.17 8.89 -3.48
CA ILE A 97 -5.47 8.58 -2.07
C ILE A 97 -6.96 8.85 -1.80
N SER A 98 -7.65 7.89 -1.16
CA SER A 98 -9.10 7.93 -0.95
C SER A 98 -9.57 8.85 0.19
N THR A 99 -8.67 9.36 1.01
CA THR A 99 -9.02 10.25 2.11
C THR A 99 -9.01 11.69 1.66
N THR A 100 -9.91 12.49 2.22
CA THR A 100 -9.86 13.97 2.21
C THR A 100 -8.78 14.47 3.18
N LEU A 101 -7.59 13.86 3.16
CA LEU A 101 -6.43 14.39 3.84
C LEU A 101 -6.13 15.73 3.22
N GLY A 102 -6.00 16.76 4.06
CA GLY A 102 -5.91 18.15 3.59
C GLY A 102 -4.98 18.29 2.40
N SER A 103 -5.57 18.69 1.32
CA SER A 103 -5.11 19.27 0.05
C SER A 103 -3.68 19.02 -0.49
N ALA A 104 -2.76 18.45 0.25
CA ALA A 104 -1.35 18.31 -0.18
C ALA A 104 -0.96 16.91 -0.70
N ALA A 105 -1.79 15.88 -0.46
CA ALA A 105 -1.55 14.51 -0.90
C ALA A 105 -2.70 13.93 -1.75
N SER A 106 -3.72 14.72 -2.04
CA SER A 106 -4.80 14.31 -2.95
C SER A 106 -4.27 14.34 -4.37
N GLY A 107 -3.93 13.22 -4.94
CA GLY A 107 -3.63 13.05 -6.37
C GLY A 107 -4.82 13.35 -7.29
N GLY A 108 -5.50 14.47 -7.05
CA GLY A 108 -6.55 15.07 -7.86
C GLY A 108 -6.17 16.45 -8.35
N SER A 109 -4.94 16.92 -8.10
CA SER A 109 -4.45 18.13 -8.75
C SER A 109 -4.26 17.84 -10.24
N ALA A 110 -4.91 18.63 -11.09
CA ALA A 110 -4.68 18.52 -12.53
C ALA A 110 -3.16 18.62 -12.79
N LEU A 111 -2.65 17.72 -13.62
CA LEU A 111 -1.25 17.77 -14.03
C LEU A 111 -0.91 19.16 -14.53
N SER A 112 0.24 19.70 -14.14
CA SER A 112 0.80 20.91 -14.71
C SER A 112 1.05 20.71 -16.23
N ASP A 113 1.20 21.79 -16.95
CA ASP A 113 1.47 21.72 -18.40
C ASP A 113 2.77 20.95 -18.69
N VAL A 114 3.76 21.02 -17.79
CA VAL A 114 5.03 20.29 -17.90
C VAL A 114 4.81 18.79 -17.70
N GLU A 115 4.07 18.41 -16.66
CA GLU A 115 3.73 16.99 -16.39
C GLU A 115 2.87 16.41 -17.51
N ARG A 116 1.94 17.18 -18.05
CA ARG A 116 1.09 16.78 -19.17
C ARG A 116 1.92 16.52 -20.44
N ALA A 117 2.83 17.42 -20.77
CA ALA A 117 3.72 17.25 -21.89
C ALA A 117 4.66 16.04 -21.72
N ALA A 118 5.13 15.80 -20.49
CA ALA A 118 5.93 14.61 -20.18
C ALA A 118 5.11 13.32 -20.33
N LEU A 119 3.83 13.32 -19.89
CA LEU A 119 2.92 12.18 -20.03
C LEU A 119 2.62 11.87 -21.50
N ASP A 120 2.37 12.90 -22.30
CA ASP A 120 2.17 12.75 -23.76
C ASP A 120 3.42 12.15 -24.43
N GLY A 121 4.61 12.61 -24.03
CA GLY A 121 5.89 12.07 -24.53
C GLY A 121 6.11 10.60 -24.12
N ALA A 122 5.83 10.26 -22.85
CA ALA A 122 5.93 8.89 -22.35
C ALA A 122 4.93 7.96 -23.06
N THR A 123 3.71 8.43 -23.26
CA THR A 123 2.64 7.69 -23.96
C THR A 123 3.06 7.38 -25.40
N HIS A 124 3.51 8.37 -26.16
CA HIS A 124 3.97 8.19 -27.53
C HIS A 124 5.16 7.22 -27.61
N ALA A 125 6.07 7.27 -26.63
CA ALA A 125 7.21 6.34 -26.58
C ALA A 125 6.75 4.88 -26.39
N LEU A 126 5.82 4.61 -25.45
CA LEU A 126 5.31 3.25 -25.26
C LEU A 126 4.45 2.76 -26.43
N GLU A 127 3.66 3.63 -27.07
CA GLU A 127 2.93 3.30 -28.29
C GLU A 127 3.89 2.90 -29.43
N THR A 128 4.99 3.63 -29.60
CA THR A 128 6.05 3.30 -30.59
C THR A 128 6.69 1.94 -30.30
N ILE A 129 6.89 1.59 -29.02
CA ILE A 129 7.39 0.26 -28.63
C ILE A 129 6.34 -0.80 -28.98
N ALA A 130 5.07 -0.56 -28.67
CA ALA A 130 3.98 -1.49 -28.94
C ALA A 130 3.75 -1.73 -30.44
N GLU A 131 3.91 -0.74 -31.27
CA GLU A 131 3.87 -0.91 -32.73
C GLU A 131 4.95 -1.88 -33.26
N ARG A 132 6.15 -1.85 -32.66
CA ARG A 132 7.27 -2.73 -33.00
C ARG A 132 7.18 -4.12 -32.38
N LEU A 133 6.49 -4.23 -31.26
CA LEU A 133 6.31 -5.45 -30.47
C LEU A 133 4.81 -5.65 -30.16
N PRO A 134 4.00 -6.11 -31.15
CA PRO A 134 2.54 -6.14 -31.06
C PRO A 134 1.96 -7.05 -29.97
N ALA A 135 2.79 -7.91 -29.35
CA ALA A 135 2.37 -8.74 -28.23
C ALA A 135 2.35 -7.96 -26.90
N THR A 136 2.86 -6.72 -26.86
CA THR A 136 2.72 -5.82 -25.72
C THR A 136 1.31 -5.21 -25.66
N ARG A 137 0.91 -4.76 -24.46
CA ARG A 137 -0.32 -4.00 -24.27
C ARG A 137 -0.01 -2.71 -23.53
N VAL A 138 -0.49 -1.59 -24.05
CA VAL A 138 -0.40 -0.27 -23.39
C VAL A 138 -1.66 -0.04 -22.55
N GLU A 139 -1.47 0.44 -21.32
CA GLU A 139 -2.55 0.86 -20.42
C GLU A 139 -2.31 2.32 -20.02
N TYR A 140 -3.37 3.13 -20.10
CA TYR A 140 -3.32 4.56 -19.82
C TYR A 140 -3.84 4.83 -18.41
N LYS A 141 -3.09 5.65 -17.65
CA LYS A 141 -3.46 6.10 -16.31
C LYS A 141 -3.51 7.64 -16.26
N PRO A 142 -4.19 8.24 -15.26
CA PRO A 142 -4.30 9.69 -15.15
C PRO A 142 -2.96 10.45 -15.10
N ALA A 143 -1.92 9.84 -14.53
CA ALA A 143 -0.59 10.45 -14.37
C ALA A 143 0.54 9.52 -14.84
N GLY A 144 0.24 8.54 -15.67
CA GLY A 144 1.22 7.56 -16.15
C GLY A 144 0.71 6.71 -17.30
N VAL A 145 1.60 5.88 -17.82
CA VAL A 145 1.30 4.91 -18.89
C VAL A 145 2.07 3.63 -18.62
N VAL A 146 1.47 2.47 -18.86
CA VAL A 146 2.03 1.17 -18.53
C VAL A 146 2.19 0.32 -19.77
N LEU A 147 3.36 -0.32 -19.91
CA LEU A 147 3.63 -1.34 -20.91
C LEU A 147 3.58 -2.72 -20.27
N HIS A 148 2.65 -3.56 -20.69
CA HIS A 148 2.55 -4.95 -20.26
C HIS A 148 3.26 -5.88 -21.22
N THR A 149 4.07 -6.79 -20.67
CA THR A 149 4.84 -7.81 -21.42
C THR A 149 4.44 -9.24 -21.05
N ARG A 150 3.35 -9.41 -20.26
CA ARG A 150 2.91 -10.72 -19.80
C ARG A 150 2.45 -11.60 -20.95
N GLY A 151 2.96 -12.83 -21.01
CA GLY A 151 2.65 -13.82 -22.05
C GLY A 151 3.47 -13.69 -23.33
N MET A 152 4.44 -12.77 -23.37
CA MET A 152 5.41 -12.66 -24.45
C MET A 152 6.52 -13.70 -24.31
N ASP A 153 7.25 -13.93 -25.40
CA ASP A 153 8.57 -14.57 -25.37
C ASP A 153 9.52 -13.79 -24.46
N GLU A 154 10.39 -14.50 -23.73
CA GLU A 154 11.25 -13.90 -22.69
C GLU A 154 12.21 -12.85 -23.27
N ASP A 155 12.82 -13.14 -24.42
CA ASP A 155 13.76 -12.20 -25.07
C ASP A 155 13.02 -10.96 -25.61
N GLU A 156 11.80 -11.12 -26.13
CA GLU A 156 10.96 -10.00 -26.57
C GLU A 156 10.47 -9.16 -25.42
N ALA A 157 10.04 -9.80 -24.33
CA ALA A 157 9.61 -9.13 -23.11
C ALA A 157 10.75 -8.30 -22.50
N GLU A 158 11.98 -8.83 -22.45
CA GLU A 158 13.13 -8.09 -21.93
C GLU A 158 13.52 -6.92 -22.87
N ARG A 159 13.46 -7.10 -24.19
CA ARG A 159 13.68 -5.98 -25.14
C ARG A 159 12.66 -4.86 -24.95
N ALA A 160 11.37 -5.19 -24.82
CA ALA A 160 10.31 -4.23 -24.55
C ALA A 160 10.54 -3.51 -23.22
N THR A 161 10.89 -4.27 -22.18
CA THR A 161 11.18 -3.76 -20.84
C THR A 161 12.37 -2.79 -20.85
N CYS A 162 13.48 -3.18 -21.47
CA CYS A 162 14.66 -2.32 -21.57
C CYS A 162 14.38 -1.04 -22.36
N ALA A 163 13.61 -1.12 -23.45
CA ALA A 163 13.21 0.04 -24.23
C ALA A 163 12.35 1.02 -23.41
N ALA A 164 11.36 0.50 -22.67
CA ALA A 164 10.49 1.32 -21.83
C ALA A 164 11.25 1.97 -20.66
N LEU A 165 12.15 1.24 -20.00
CA LEU A 165 13.01 1.79 -18.93
C LEU A 165 13.99 2.86 -19.40
N ALA A 166 14.27 2.94 -20.70
CA ALA A 166 15.16 3.95 -21.27
C ALA A 166 14.43 5.29 -21.53
N VAL A 167 13.10 5.31 -21.62
CA VAL A 167 12.30 6.51 -21.97
C VAL A 167 12.61 7.74 -21.11
N PRO A 168 12.85 7.65 -19.79
CA PRO A 168 13.20 8.83 -18.98
C PRO A 168 14.47 9.57 -19.42
N LYS A 169 15.34 8.93 -20.22
CA LYS A 169 16.54 9.59 -20.75
C LYS A 169 16.20 10.63 -21.82
N ASP A 170 15.11 10.39 -22.55
CA ASP A 170 14.69 11.21 -23.69
C ASP A 170 13.48 12.09 -23.35
N VAL A 171 12.73 11.75 -22.29
CA VAL A 171 11.52 12.47 -21.83
C VAL A 171 11.74 12.94 -20.38
N PRO A 172 12.20 14.18 -20.17
CA PRO A 172 12.41 14.71 -18.83
C PRO A 172 11.11 14.77 -18.01
N GLY A 173 11.19 14.50 -16.69
CA GLY A 173 10.04 14.51 -15.80
C GLY A 173 9.26 13.20 -15.77
N VAL A 174 9.74 12.16 -16.49
CA VAL A 174 9.18 10.80 -16.43
C VAL A 174 10.01 9.94 -15.49
N HIS A 175 9.33 9.20 -14.63
CA HIS A 175 9.89 8.19 -13.73
C HIS A 175 9.49 6.80 -14.21
N ALA A 176 10.45 5.90 -14.42
CA ALA A 176 10.18 4.54 -14.85
C ALA A 176 10.27 3.56 -13.68
N MET A 177 9.27 2.71 -13.56
CA MET A 177 9.21 1.66 -12.55
C MET A 177 9.03 0.30 -13.22
N ARG A 178 9.96 -0.64 -12.94
CA ARG A 178 9.87 -2.03 -13.40
C ARG A 178 9.06 -2.85 -12.39
N GLY A 179 7.97 -3.47 -12.83
CA GLY A 179 7.22 -4.46 -12.09
C GLY A 179 7.33 -5.85 -12.72
N LYS A 180 6.51 -6.79 -12.25
CA LYS A 180 6.47 -8.17 -12.74
C LYS A 180 5.74 -8.25 -14.09
N ALA A 181 6.51 -8.34 -15.19
CA ALA A 181 6.04 -8.31 -16.57
C ALA A 181 5.30 -7.01 -16.95
N VAL A 182 5.69 -5.88 -16.35
CA VAL A 182 5.21 -4.54 -16.66
C VAL A 182 6.31 -3.51 -16.49
N VAL A 183 6.22 -2.39 -17.23
CA VAL A 183 6.95 -1.16 -16.94
C VAL A 183 5.94 -0.03 -16.88
N GLU A 184 5.91 0.68 -15.77
CA GLU A 184 5.11 1.89 -15.60
C GLU A 184 6.01 3.13 -15.77
N LEU A 185 5.54 4.07 -16.56
CA LEU A 185 6.10 5.41 -16.69
C LEU A 185 5.14 6.39 -16.03
N SER A 186 5.58 7.07 -14.97
CA SER A 186 4.80 8.06 -14.23
C SER A 186 5.43 9.44 -14.36
N VAL A 187 4.61 10.49 -14.41
CA VAL A 187 5.07 11.88 -14.36
C VAL A 187 5.01 12.46 -12.94
N LEU A 188 4.56 11.66 -11.98
CA LEU A 188 4.60 12.00 -10.57
C LEU A 188 5.71 11.20 -9.89
N ASP A 189 6.54 11.88 -9.12
CA ASP A 189 7.54 11.23 -8.26
C ASP A 189 6.88 10.75 -6.97
N VAL A 190 6.08 9.69 -7.12
CA VAL A 190 5.33 9.08 -6.02
C VAL A 190 5.67 7.61 -5.89
N SER A 191 5.60 7.11 -4.66
CA SER A 191 5.76 5.68 -4.39
C SER A 191 4.83 5.24 -3.27
N LYS A 192 4.52 3.94 -3.19
CA LYS A 192 3.78 3.36 -2.06
C LYS A 192 4.45 3.73 -0.73
N GLY A 193 5.80 3.70 -0.68
CA GLY A 193 6.57 4.06 0.51
C GLY A 193 6.37 5.51 0.93
N ALA A 194 6.46 6.46 0.00
CA ALA A 194 6.26 7.88 0.28
C ALA A 194 4.81 8.16 0.74
N ALA A 195 3.82 7.57 0.06
CA ALA A 195 2.40 7.75 0.41
C ALA A 195 2.06 7.20 1.80
N LEU A 196 2.55 5.99 2.14
CA LEU A 196 2.33 5.39 3.46
C LEU A 196 3.08 6.12 4.56
N ALA A 197 4.31 6.60 4.30
CA ALA A 197 5.05 7.41 5.25
C ALA A 197 4.35 8.76 5.53
N ALA A 198 3.81 9.41 4.50
CA ALA A 198 3.02 10.64 4.66
C ALA A 198 1.75 10.38 5.50
N LEU A 199 1.01 9.30 5.22
CA LEU A 199 -0.16 8.90 6.00
C LEU A 199 0.19 8.61 7.46
N ALA A 200 1.30 7.90 7.71
CA ALA A 200 1.75 7.60 9.07
C ALA A 200 2.15 8.86 9.84
N ALA A 201 2.84 9.79 9.17
CA ALA A 201 3.26 11.08 9.76
C ALA A 201 2.05 11.96 10.10
N GLU A 202 1.10 12.09 9.16
CA GLU A 202 -0.10 12.92 9.35
C GLU A 202 -0.95 12.44 10.54
N ARG A 203 -1.11 11.13 10.66
CA ARG A 203 -1.88 10.52 11.77
C ARG A 203 -1.05 10.28 13.03
N ASN A 204 0.22 10.70 13.06
CA ASN A 204 1.15 10.50 14.17
C ASN A 204 1.29 9.02 14.59
N LEU A 205 1.30 8.10 13.61
CA LEU A 205 1.34 6.65 13.87
C LEU A 205 2.74 6.22 14.32
N ARG A 206 2.78 5.40 15.35
CA ARG A 206 4.01 5.03 16.07
C ARG A 206 4.74 3.85 15.46
N ALA A 207 4.03 2.99 14.76
CA ALA A 207 4.60 1.82 14.09
C ALA A 207 3.75 1.41 12.88
N THR A 208 4.38 0.73 11.93
CA THR A 208 3.75 0.25 10.70
C THR A 208 3.99 -1.25 10.52
N VAL A 209 2.93 -2.00 10.19
CA VAL A 209 3.04 -3.32 9.55
C VAL A 209 2.74 -3.14 8.08
N TYR A 210 3.58 -3.69 7.21
CA TYR A 210 3.36 -3.71 5.77
C TYR A 210 3.57 -5.09 5.17
N LEU A 211 2.63 -5.53 4.30
CA LEU A 211 2.70 -6.77 3.54
C LEU A 211 2.81 -6.42 2.04
N GLY A 212 3.79 -7.00 1.34
CA GLY A 212 4.04 -6.74 -0.08
C GLY A 212 4.70 -7.92 -0.78
N ASP A 213 4.49 -8.06 -2.11
CA ASP A 213 5.04 -9.18 -2.90
C ASP A 213 5.96 -8.75 -4.05
N ASP A 214 5.92 -7.49 -4.49
CA ASP A 214 6.60 -7.01 -5.69
C ASP A 214 7.75 -6.03 -5.36
N VAL A 215 8.49 -5.65 -6.39
CA VAL A 215 9.61 -4.69 -6.32
C VAL A 215 9.13 -3.28 -5.92
N THR A 216 7.89 -2.92 -6.23
CA THR A 216 7.30 -1.64 -5.82
C THR A 216 7.12 -1.54 -4.30
N ASP A 217 6.96 -2.69 -3.62
CA ASP A 217 6.81 -2.77 -2.16
C ASP A 217 8.14 -2.57 -1.44
N GLU A 218 9.27 -2.79 -2.12
CA GLU A 218 10.58 -2.50 -1.56
C GLU A 218 10.75 -1.01 -1.22
N THR A 219 10.02 -0.12 -1.91
CA THR A 219 9.95 1.30 -1.55
C THR A 219 9.36 1.53 -0.15
N VAL A 220 8.46 0.65 0.30
CA VAL A 220 7.92 0.65 1.66
C VAL A 220 8.92 -0.01 2.61
N PHE A 221 9.37 -1.23 2.30
CA PHE A 221 10.25 -1.99 3.20
C PHE A 221 11.52 -1.23 3.57
N THR A 222 12.09 -0.46 2.64
CA THR A 222 13.28 0.37 2.89
C THR A 222 13.02 1.58 3.79
N THR A 223 11.77 2.01 3.96
CA THR A 223 11.41 3.11 4.86
C THR A 223 11.03 2.64 6.27
N LEU A 224 10.80 1.34 6.46
CA LEU A 224 10.42 0.78 7.76
C LEU A 224 11.55 0.85 8.78
N ARG A 225 11.20 1.20 10.01
CA ARG A 225 12.14 1.36 11.12
C ARG A 225 12.40 0.04 11.81
N ALA A 226 13.66 -0.39 11.85
CA ALA A 226 14.06 -1.62 12.52
C ALA A 226 13.63 -1.61 14.00
N GLY A 227 13.11 -2.75 14.48
CA GLY A 227 12.69 -2.95 15.86
C GLY A 227 11.36 -2.29 16.25
N SER A 228 10.76 -1.45 15.39
CA SER A 228 9.41 -0.88 15.60
C SER A 228 8.41 -1.34 14.57
N ASP A 229 8.81 -1.37 13.33
CA ASP A 229 7.94 -1.67 12.21
C ASP A 229 8.13 -3.13 11.76
N ILE A 230 7.14 -3.69 11.09
CA ILE A 230 7.13 -5.08 10.61
C ILE A 230 6.90 -5.05 9.10
N GLY A 231 7.94 -5.40 8.31
CA GLY A 231 7.82 -5.68 6.89
C GLY A 231 7.70 -7.17 6.63
N VAL A 232 6.70 -7.58 5.87
CA VAL A 232 6.46 -8.98 5.50
C VAL A 232 6.45 -9.13 3.99
N LYS A 233 7.48 -9.77 3.45
CA LYS A 233 7.49 -10.20 2.05
C LYS A 233 6.54 -11.38 1.86
N VAL A 234 5.67 -11.31 0.88
CA VAL A 234 4.82 -12.42 0.44
C VAL A 234 5.47 -13.06 -0.80
N GLY A 235 5.67 -14.37 -0.77
CA GLY A 235 6.34 -15.10 -1.85
C GLY A 235 7.86 -14.96 -1.85
N ASP A 236 8.48 -15.33 -2.98
CA ASP A 236 9.92 -15.41 -3.16
C ASP A 236 10.56 -14.08 -3.60
N GLY A 237 11.86 -14.11 -3.85
CA GLY A 237 12.66 -12.98 -4.33
C GLY A 237 13.44 -12.26 -3.22
N ASP A 238 14.35 -11.39 -3.65
CA ASP A 238 15.14 -10.54 -2.76
C ASP A 238 14.25 -9.48 -2.11
N THR A 239 14.54 -9.12 -0.86
CA THR A 239 13.73 -8.15 -0.12
C THR A 239 14.47 -7.49 1.03
N ALA A 240 14.12 -6.22 1.31
CA ALA A 240 14.51 -5.50 2.51
C ALA A 240 13.55 -5.78 3.70
N ALA A 241 12.46 -6.53 3.50
CA ALA A 241 11.55 -6.93 4.58
C ALA A 241 12.26 -7.81 5.61
N ALA A 242 11.89 -7.66 6.89
CA ALA A 242 12.45 -8.47 7.98
C ALA A 242 11.81 -9.86 8.11
N HIS A 243 10.62 -10.04 7.54
CA HIS A 243 9.84 -11.28 7.62
C HIS A 243 9.35 -11.73 6.25
N ARG A 244 8.93 -13.00 6.16
CA ARG A 244 8.39 -13.59 4.94
C ARG A 244 7.28 -14.59 5.25
N VAL A 245 6.28 -14.65 4.36
CA VAL A 245 5.32 -15.75 4.23
C VAL A 245 5.43 -16.36 2.83
N PRO A 246 5.16 -17.68 2.66
CA PRO A 246 5.38 -18.38 1.38
C PRO A 246 4.52 -17.84 0.22
N GLY A 247 3.31 -17.36 0.51
CA GLY A 247 2.41 -16.89 -0.54
C GLY A 247 1.14 -16.22 -0.01
N CYS A 248 0.27 -15.77 -0.91
CA CYS A 248 -0.96 -15.06 -0.54
C CYS A 248 -1.93 -15.92 0.29
N THR A 249 -1.87 -17.26 0.21
CA THR A 249 -2.66 -18.17 1.04
C THR A 249 -2.25 -18.17 2.51
N ASP A 250 -1.05 -17.70 2.84
CA ASP A 250 -0.53 -17.59 4.20
C ASP A 250 -0.84 -16.23 4.84
N VAL A 251 -1.41 -15.29 4.07
CA VAL A 251 -1.76 -13.94 4.54
C VAL A 251 -2.98 -13.95 5.46
N PRO A 252 -4.10 -14.66 5.17
CA PRO A 252 -5.26 -14.67 6.08
C PRO A 252 -4.91 -15.09 7.52
N PRO A 253 -4.20 -16.21 7.79
CA PRO A 253 -3.84 -16.57 9.15
C PRO A 253 -2.88 -15.56 9.83
N LEU A 254 -2.05 -14.85 9.06
CA LEU A 254 -1.21 -13.78 9.60
C LEU A 254 -2.06 -12.57 10.02
N LEU A 255 -3.04 -12.16 9.20
CA LEU A 255 -3.95 -11.07 9.52
C LEU A 255 -4.82 -11.41 10.76
N ASP A 256 -5.28 -12.66 10.88
CA ASP A 256 -6.01 -13.13 12.06
C ASP A 256 -5.15 -13.05 13.34
N ALA A 257 -3.88 -13.46 13.24
CA ALA A 257 -2.95 -13.37 14.37
C ALA A 257 -2.67 -11.91 14.76
N LEU A 258 -2.53 -11.01 13.79
CA LEU A 258 -2.33 -9.58 14.01
C LEU A 258 -3.58 -8.94 14.63
N LEU A 259 -4.78 -9.23 14.10
CA LEU A 259 -6.05 -8.77 14.66
C LEU A 259 -6.21 -9.22 16.11
N GLY A 260 -5.89 -10.48 16.41
CA GLY A 260 -5.92 -11.00 17.78
C GLY A 260 -4.96 -10.26 18.73
N ALA A 261 -3.74 -9.95 18.26
CA ALA A 261 -2.76 -9.19 19.03
C ALA A 261 -3.22 -7.75 19.28
N LEU A 262 -3.74 -7.05 18.25
CA LEU A 262 -4.27 -5.70 18.36
C LEU A 262 -5.48 -5.63 19.31
N THR A 263 -6.44 -6.53 19.15
CA THR A 263 -7.63 -6.61 20.00
C THR A 263 -7.26 -6.82 21.48
N LYS A 264 -6.29 -7.74 21.73
CA LYS A 264 -5.79 -7.97 23.08
C LYS A 264 -5.13 -6.71 23.65
N ALA A 265 -4.24 -6.07 22.90
CA ALA A 265 -3.53 -4.88 23.35
C ALA A 265 -4.50 -3.72 23.68
N ARG A 266 -5.55 -3.52 22.88
CA ARG A 266 -6.57 -2.48 23.12
C ARG A 266 -7.44 -2.77 24.33
N ARG A 267 -7.77 -4.04 24.57
CA ARG A 267 -8.52 -4.45 25.77
C ARG A 267 -7.69 -4.30 27.05
N ASP A 268 -6.39 -4.60 26.97
CA ASP A 268 -5.49 -4.60 28.13
C ASP A 268 -4.90 -3.17 28.38
N ALA A 269 -5.19 -2.18 27.53
CA ALA A 269 -4.79 -0.78 27.74
C ALA A 269 -5.53 -0.18 28.95
N PRO A 270 -4.85 0.63 29.80
CA PRO A 270 -5.52 1.36 30.87
C PRO A 270 -6.65 2.22 30.29
N ARG A 271 -7.82 2.17 30.88
CA ARG A 271 -8.88 3.14 30.57
C ARG A 271 -8.45 4.46 31.21
N ASP A 272 -8.32 5.52 30.44
CA ASP A 272 -8.21 6.86 31.00
C ASP A 272 -9.53 7.19 31.70
N ASP A 273 -9.58 7.06 33.02
CA ASP A 273 -10.69 7.50 33.88
C ASP A 273 -10.69 9.05 33.94
N ALA A 274 -10.84 9.71 32.80
CA ALA A 274 -10.94 11.16 32.72
C ALA A 274 -12.36 11.71 32.81
N ASP A 275 -13.32 10.92 33.38
CA ASP A 275 -14.72 11.37 33.54
C ASP A 275 -15.28 11.13 34.95
N ALA A 276 -14.44 11.24 35.98
CA ALA A 276 -14.88 11.21 37.37
C ALA A 276 -14.53 12.51 38.09
N GLY A 277 -15.10 13.65 37.67
CA GLY A 277 -14.76 14.94 38.28
C GLY A 277 -15.72 16.09 38.01
N GLU A 278 -17.04 15.85 37.95
CA GLU A 278 -18.00 16.95 38.08
C GLU A 278 -19.21 16.49 38.92
N GLY A 279 -19.30 16.96 40.15
CA GLY A 279 -20.52 16.71 40.94
C GLY A 279 -20.41 17.02 42.41
N ALA A 280 -19.86 18.16 42.78
CA ALA A 280 -20.13 18.72 44.11
C ALA A 280 -20.22 20.24 44.05
N VAL A 281 -21.30 20.75 43.47
CA VAL A 281 -21.70 22.14 43.70
C VAL A 281 -22.41 22.17 45.07
N SER A 282 -21.69 22.62 46.09
CA SER A 282 -22.21 23.03 47.39
C SER A 282 -23.13 24.24 47.22
N ALA A 283 -24.39 24.08 47.61
CA ALA A 283 -25.34 25.20 47.69
C ALA A 283 -24.94 26.17 48.80
N PRO A 284 -25.04 27.49 48.63
CA PRO A 284 -24.89 28.44 49.73
C PRO A 284 -26.16 28.45 50.59
N GLU A 285 -25.99 28.21 51.89
CA GLU A 285 -27.00 28.47 52.91
C GLU A 285 -27.40 29.95 52.90
N ALA A 286 -28.70 30.19 52.77
CA ALA A 286 -29.30 31.45 53.06
C ALA A 286 -29.49 31.57 54.59
N GLY A 287 -28.74 32.44 55.22
CA GLY A 287 -28.86 32.82 56.60
C GLY A 287 -29.23 34.31 56.72
N ARG A 288 -30.40 34.58 57.24
CA ARG A 288 -31.04 35.75 57.82
C ARG A 288 -30.30 37.10 57.84
#